data_4db8ccb74431d055882e149db30509d7
#
_entry.id   4db8ccb74431d055882e149db30509d7
#
_cell.length_a   1.000
_cell.length_b   1.000
_cell.length_c   1.000
_cell.angle_alpha   90.00
_cell.angle_beta   90.00
_cell.angle_gamma   90.00
#
_symmetry.space_group_name_H-M   'P 1'
#
loop_
_entity.id
_entity.type
_entity.pdbx_description
1 polymer ?
#
loop_
_entity_poly.entity_id
_entity_poly.type
_entity_poly.pdbx_seq_one_letter_code
_entity_poly.pdbx_strand_id
1 'polypeptide(L)' 'MTYRERLRNLREDRDLTQAQVATVINKSQQGYSHIESGRAELKIDDLITLCQFYGVSADYMIGLKDRS' A
#
# COMPACT_ATOMS: atom_id res chain seq x y z
N MET A 1 14.23 -0.25 1.41
CA MET A 1 13.01 -0.68 0.67
C MET A 1 12.05 0.49 0.62
N THR A 2 11.50 0.76 -0.56
CA THR A 2 10.55 1.86 -0.72
C THR A 2 9.16 1.45 -0.23
N TYR A 3 8.30 2.45 0.04
CA TYR A 3 6.92 2.16 0.46
C TYR A 3 6.15 1.42 -0.65
N ARG A 4 6.51 1.65 -1.92
CA ARG A 4 5.86 0.98 -3.06
C ARG A 4 6.15 -0.52 -3.04
N GLU A 5 7.38 -0.90 -2.74
CA GLU A 5 7.75 -2.30 -2.59
C GLU A 5 7.05 -2.94 -1.40
N ARG A 6 6.95 -2.21 -0.27
CA ARG A 6 6.22 -2.69 0.90
C ARG A 6 4.75 -2.92 0.59
N LEU A 7 4.11 -1.98 -0.12
CA LEU A 7 2.71 -2.12 -0.52
C LEU A 7 2.51 -3.39 -1.34
N ARG A 8 3.36 -3.59 -2.35
CA ARG A 8 3.24 -4.78 -3.19
C ARG A 8 3.47 -6.05 -2.39
N ASN A 9 4.50 -6.08 -1.54
CA ASN A 9 4.82 -7.25 -0.75
C ASN A 9 3.68 -7.59 0.21
N LEU A 10 3.11 -6.60 0.89
CA LEU A 10 1.98 -6.82 1.79
C LEU A 10 0.78 -7.35 1.03
N ARG A 11 0.50 -6.79 -0.14
CA ARG A 11 -0.61 -7.25 -0.98
C ARG A 11 -0.41 -8.70 -1.41
N GLU A 12 0.78 -9.02 -1.92
CA GLU A 12 1.09 -10.37 -2.41
C GLU A 12 1.11 -11.39 -1.28
N ASP A 13 1.63 -11.02 -0.11
CA ASP A 13 1.67 -11.90 1.06
C ASP A 13 0.26 -12.31 1.51
N ARG A 14 -0.73 -11.50 1.22
CA ARG A 14 -2.12 -11.78 1.57
C ARG A 14 -2.95 -12.28 0.39
N ASP A 15 -2.29 -12.58 -0.71
CA ASP A 15 -2.96 -13.08 -1.93
C ASP A 15 -4.07 -12.14 -2.43
N LEU A 16 -3.83 -10.84 -2.31
CA LEU A 16 -4.78 -9.83 -2.77
C LEU A 16 -4.42 -9.33 -4.16
N THR A 17 -5.44 -9.02 -4.94
CA THR A 17 -5.24 -8.37 -6.24
C THR A 17 -5.13 -6.86 -6.05
N GLN A 18 -4.60 -6.18 -7.06
CA GLN A 18 -4.57 -4.71 -7.05
C GLN A 18 -5.99 -4.13 -6.98
N ALA A 19 -6.95 -4.76 -7.65
CA ALA A 19 -8.34 -4.30 -7.62
C ALA A 19 -8.92 -4.37 -6.21
N GLN A 20 -8.62 -5.43 -5.47
CA GLN A 20 -9.11 -5.59 -4.11
C GLN A 20 -8.56 -4.50 -3.19
N VAL A 21 -7.25 -4.22 -3.27
CA VAL A 21 -6.63 -3.19 -2.43
C VAL A 21 -7.11 -1.79 -2.87
N ALA A 22 -7.28 -1.56 -4.17
CA ALA A 22 -7.80 -0.29 -4.67
C ALA A 22 -9.16 0.04 -4.02
N THR A 23 -10.01 -0.96 -3.85
CA THR A 23 -11.32 -0.77 -3.21
C THR A 23 -11.18 -0.24 -1.78
N VAL A 24 -10.16 -0.68 -1.05
CA VAL A 24 -9.93 -0.25 0.35
C VAL A 24 -9.74 1.26 0.45
N ILE A 25 -9.12 1.87 -0.57
CA ILE A 25 -8.85 3.30 -0.59
C ILE A 25 -9.69 4.04 -1.63
N ASN A 26 -10.78 3.43 -2.07
CA ASN A 26 -11.75 4.04 -3.01
C ASN A 26 -11.12 4.53 -4.31
N LYS A 27 -10.20 3.72 -4.86
CA LYS A 27 -9.57 4.03 -6.13
C LYS A 27 -9.87 2.93 -7.14
N SER A 28 -9.69 3.26 -8.42
CA SER A 28 -9.75 2.25 -9.47
C SER A 28 -8.51 1.37 -9.40
N GLN A 29 -8.58 0.17 -10.00
CA GLN A 29 -7.42 -0.70 -10.09
C GLN A 29 -6.25 0.02 -10.77
N GLN A 30 -6.52 0.76 -11.85
CA GLN A 30 -5.49 1.49 -12.57
C GLN A 30 -4.85 2.57 -11.70
N GLY A 31 -5.66 3.30 -10.93
CA GLY A 31 -5.15 4.32 -10.01
C GLY A 31 -4.23 3.73 -8.96
N TYR A 32 -4.63 2.61 -8.37
CA TYR A 32 -3.80 1.92 -7.39
C TYR A 32 -2.53 1.35 -8.05
N SER A 33 -2.66 0.78 -9.25
CA SER A 33 -1.51 0.25 -9.99
C SER A 33 -0.47 1.33 -10.23
N HIS A 34 -0.90 2.55 -10.53
CA HIS A 34 0.02 3.68 -10.71
C HIS A 34 0.78 4.02 -9.42
N ILE A 35 0.16 3.83 -8.26
CA ILE A 35 0.84 4.02 -6.98
C ILE A 35 1.95 2.99 -6.80
N GLU A 36 1.67 1.72 -7.05
CA GLU A 36 2.70 0.67 -6.92
C GLU A 36 3.83 0.85 -7.93
N SER A 37 3.53 1.34 -9.13
CA SER A 37 4.53 1.46 -10.21
C SER A 37 5.35 2.74 -10.15
N GLY A 38 4.98 3.70 -9.31
CA GLY A 38 5.71 4.95 -9.19
C GLY A 38 5.16 6.10 -10.02
N ARG A 39 4.06 5.89 -10.73
CA ARG A 39 3.44 6.94 -11.56
C ARG A 39 2.58 7.91 -10.77
N ALA A 40 2.13 7.51 -9.58
CA ALA A 40 1.30 8.34 -8.73
C ALA A 40 1.79 8.27 -7.30
N GLU A 41 1.56 9.36 -6.56
CA GLU A 41 1.92 9.44 -5.15
C GLU A 41 0.79 8.86 -4.29
N LEU A 42 1.16 8.24 -3.16
CA LEU A 42 0.21 7.78 -2.17
C LEU A 42 -0.11 8.95 -1.23
N LYS A 43 -1.39 9.30 -1.12
CA LYS A 43 -1.83 10.33 -0.20
C LYS A 43 -1.71 9.84 1.23
N ILE A 44 -1.46 10.79 2.17
CA ILE A 44 -1.27 10.44 3.57
C ILE A 44 -2.51 9.74 4.16
N ASP A 45 -3.71 10.18 3.79
CA ASP A 45 -4.94 9.54 4.29
C ASP A 45 -5.05 8.09 3.81
N ASP A 46 -4.66 7.83 2.57
CA ASP A 46 -4.67 6.47 2.02
C ASP A 46 -3.60 5.62 2.68
N LEU A 47 -2.44 6.21 2.99
CA LEU A 47 -1.40 5.52 3.74
C LEU A 47 -1.93 5.04 5.09
N ILE A 48 -2.60 5.93 5.81
CA ILE A 48 -3.17 5.59 7.12
C ILE A 48 -4.17 4.44 6.99
N THR A 49 -5.07 4.54 6.00
CA THR A 49 -6.08 3.50 5.76
C THR A 49 -5.42 2.15 5.46
N LEU A 50 -4.39 2.14 4.62
CA LEU A 50 -3.70 0.90 4.27
C LEU A 50 -2.93 0.32 5.45
N CYS A 51 -2.31 1.17 6.27
CA CYS A 51 -1.63 0.69 7.48
C CYS A 51 -2.62 0.02 8.42
N GLN A 52 -3.81 0.59 8.60
CA GLN A 52 -4.85 0.01 9.42
C GLN A 52 -5.36 -1.31 8.82
N PHE A 53 -5.56 -1.32 7.50
CA PHE A 53 -6.02 -2.52 6.79
C PHE A 53 -5.04 -3.68 6.94
N TYR A 54 -3.75 -3.42 6.80
CA TYR A 54 -2.73 -4.45 6.89
C TYR A 54 -2.29 -4.74 8.33
N GLY A 55 -2.66 -3.89 9.28
CA GLY A 55 -2.24 -4.05 10.68
C GLY A 55 -0.76 -3.78 10.88
N VAL A 56 -0.20 -2.83 10.14
CA VAL A 56 1.22 -2.46 10.25
C VAL A 56 1.34 -0.99 10.63
N SER A 57 2.52 -0.62 11.16
CA SER A 57 2.79 0.79 11.49
C SER A 57 3.14 1.58 10.23
N ALA A 58 2.92 2.89 10.29
CA ALA A 58 3.36 3.77 9.21
C ALA A 58 4.88 3.73 9.04
N ASP A 59 5.62 3.62 10.14
CA ASP A 59 7.08 3.52 10.09
C ASP A 59 7.53 2.31 9.27
N TYR A 60 6.87 1.18 9.46
CA TYR A 60 7.16 -0.01 8.65
C TYR A 60 6.81 0.24 7.19
N MET A 61 5.63 0.81 6.94
CA MET A 61 5.15 1.02 5.58
C MET A 61 6.08 1.91 4.77
N ILE A 62 6.63 2.97 5.39
CA ILE A 62 7.49 3.92 4.68
C ILE A 62 8.97 3.56 4.75
N GLY A 63 9.31 2.42 5.36
CA GLY A 63 10.66 1.90 5.34
C GLY A 63 11.56 2.36 6.47
N LEU A 64 11.02 2.97 7.54
CA LEU A 64 11.81 3.41 8.69
C LEU A 64 12.03 2.29 9.71
N LYS A 65 11.27 1.20 9.61
CA LYS A 65 11.41 0.01 10.44
C LYS A 65 11.40 -1.24 9.57
N ASP A 66 12.08 -2.29 10.03
CA ASP A 66 12.08 -3.58 9.35
C ASP A 66 10.95 -4.49 9.82
N ARG A 67 10.24 -4.11 10.88
CA ARG A 67 9.15 -4.90 11.46
C ARG A 67 7.86 -4.10 11.45
N SER A 68 6.74 -4.80 11.25
CA SER A 68 5.41 -4.20 11.29
C SER A 68 4.94 -3.85 12.76
#